data_b276d8502f13b67d2e0004cb1222216e
#
_entry.id   b276d8502f13b67d2e0004cb1222216e
#
_cell.length_a   1.000
_cell.length_b   1.000
_cell.length_c   1.000
_cell.angle_alpha   90.00
_cell.angle_beta   90.00
_cell.angle_gamma   90.00
#
_symmetry.space_group_name_H-M   'P 1'
#
loop_
_entity.id
_entity.type
_entity.pdbx_description
1 polymer ?
#
loop_
_entity_poly.entity_id
_entity_poly.type
_entity_poly.pdbx_seq_one_letter_code
_entity_poly.pdbx_strand_id
1 'polypeptide(L)'
;MTTRTRTDVLLIAGFSAFLFFYGMGQFGLIGADEPRYAQVAREMLERHDWVTPVLGGHAWLEKPPLYYWQAMLAYSALGVNDVAARIPGAVDATLLVTAVYLFFRRFRRGVEADAALITASGAGVIGYAHAASMDVALAATFSMGMLSWWAWRESGKRIYLAFFYVFMALGTLAKGPVAPVLAAAIIVVFALGAREFRIVGGTLWLPGIVLFCAIALPWYFAVQLRNPQFFREFILQHNLARFSSNLYHHRQPFWYYLPVSALAFVPWTVFVIAAFVESVRIWWAERKSVSAKPDLEMQFSLFACCWLVVPIVFFSISQSKLPGYILPAIPAGAVLLADYLLRHLEHEKDRPVSKGLAVLHALVASAPMVPSVLIAYLITQRRLPAGKPMFIALAVAFMLCAAIALTLASRLRLRMLRFVTLVPVVLSVAAVLKFGATSIDQRLSARSLAAELSSTDTRQLPLAVYGVPREMEYGLTFYRNQTTVRYEGGSIPAGEHLLVAPATWKVNVAIQTAGRRALFLGNYPPQSVDYYWVSAAGDTH
;
A
#
# COMPACT_ATOMS: atom_id res chain seq x y z
N MET A 1 25.37 2.16 22.41
CA MET A 1 24.26 1.22 22.10
C MET A 1 24.50 -0.04 22.90
N THR A 2 23.49 -0.55 23.64
CA THR A 2 23.58 -1.86 24.32
C THR A 2 23.60 -2.97 23.27
N THR A 3 24.12 -4.16 23.61
CA THR A 3 24.16 -5.34 22.72
C THR A 3 22.76 -5.68 22.20
N ARG A 4 21.73 -5.66 23.07
CA ARG A 4 20.33 -5.87 22.70
C ARG A 4 19.86 -4.89 21.63
N THR A 5 20.16 -3.60 21.79
CA THR A 5 19.78 -2.58 20.78
C THR A 5 20.43 -2.82 19.42
N ARG A 6 21.69 -3.28 19.38
CA ARG A 6 22.36 -3.61 18.11
C ARG A 6 21.68 -4.78 17.42
N THR A 7 21.35 -5.82 18.17
CA THR A 7 20.65 -6.99 17.64
C THR A 7 19.27 -6.61 17.09
N ASP A 8 18.49 -5.81 17.81
CA ASP A 8 17.18 -5.36 17.36
C ASP A 8 17.28 -4.56 16.07
N VAL A 9 18.22 -3.60 15.98
CA VAL A 9 18.42 -2.77 14.78
C VAL A 9 18.83 -3.61 13.58
N LEU A 10 19.77 -4.55 13.76
CA LEU A 10 20.20 -5.45 12.68
C LEU A 10 19.06 -6.35 12.20
N LEU A 11 18.27 -6.89 13.13
CA LEU A 11 17.13 -7.73 12.82
C LEU A 11 16.07 -6.95 12.02
N ILE A 12 15.68 -5.76 12.49
CA ILE A 12 14.69 -4.91 11.84
C ILE A 12 15.20 -4.44 10.48
N ALA A 13 16.45 -4.02 10.38
CA ALA A 13 17.04 -3.59 9.12
C ALA A 13 17.11 -4.73 8.09
N GLY A 14 17.59 -5.90 8.49
CA GLY A 14 17.66 -7.08 7.61
C GLY A 14 16.26 -7.55 7.17
N PHE A 15 15.29 -7.50 8.09
CA PHE A 15 13.92 -7.89 7.82
C PHE A 15 13.21 -6.90 6.87
N SER A 16 13.38 -5.60 7.11
CA SER A 16 12.86 -4.55 6.22
C SER A 16 13.53 -4.59 4.84
N ALA A 17 14.84 -4.80 4.79
CA ALA A 17 15.57 -4.95 3.52
C ALA A 17 15.03 -6.11 2.69
N PHE A 18 14.77 -7.26 3.34
CA PHE A 18 14.19 -8.40 2.66
C PHE A 18 12.72 -8.16 2.26
N LEU A 19 11.88 -7.73 3.21
CA LEU A 19 10.43 -7.63 2.95
C LEU A 19 10.04 -6.50 2.01
N PHE A 20 10.81 -5.41 1.95
CA PHE A 20 10.41 -4.22 1.21
C PHE A 20 11.24 -3.96 -0.04
N PHE A 21 12.50 -4.40 -0.09
CA PHE A 21 13.39 -4.10 -1.23
C PHE A 21 13.72 -5.33 -2.09
N TYR A 22 13.74 -6.53 -1.48
CA TYR A 22 14.08 -7.71 -2.25
C TYR A 22 12.99 -8.04 -3.29
N GLY A 23 13.41 -8.23 -4.53
CA GLY A 23 12.53 -8.67 -5.61
C GLY A 23 11.64 -7.60 -6.24
N MET A 24 11.82 -6.31 -5.93
CA MET A 24 11.02 -5.19 -6.49
C MET A 24 10.97 -5.15 -8.01
N GLY A 25 12.04 -5.55 -8.69
CA GLY A 25 12.15 -5.55 -10.15
C GLY A 25 11.82 -6.89 -10.82
N GLN A 26 11.46 -7.91 -10.04
CA GLN A 26 11.19 -9.25 -10.62
C GLN A 26 9.95 -9.30 -11.50
N PHE A 27 9.00 -8.40 -11.28
CA PHE A 27 7.85 -8.19 -12.16
C PHE A 27 7.64 -6.68 -12.39
N GLY A 28 7.12 -6.34 -13.56
CA GLY A 28 6.85 -4.96 -13.94
C GLY A 28 5.71 -4.33 -13.13
N LEU A 29 5.45 -3.04 -13.38
CA LEU A 29 4.38 -2.29 -12.74
C LEU A 29 3.02 -2.91 -13.08
N ILE A 30 2.14 -3.04 -12.08
CA ILE A 30 0.86 -3.72 -12.19
C ILE A 30 -0.33 -2.79 -11.88
N GLY A 31 -1.50 -3.16 -12.42
CA GLY A 31 -2.70 -2.34 -12.29
C GLY A 31 -2.60 -1.02 -13.05
N ALA A 32 -3.62 -0.18 -12.89
CA ALA A 32 -3.66 1.11 -13.58
C ALA A 32 -2.88 2.20 -12.84
N ASP A 33 -2.74 2.09 -11.54
CA ASP A 33 -2.18 3.14 -10.68
C ASP A 33 -0.64 3.19 -10.74
N GLU A 34 0.06 2.05 -10.62
CA GLU A 34 1.52 2.02 -10.60
C GLU A 34 2.15 2.63 -11.86
N PRO A 35 1.84 2.15 -13.09
CA PRO A 35 2.48 2.70 -14.28
C PRO A 35 2.07 4.14 -14.55
N ARG A 36 0.85 4.54 -14.18
CA ARG A 36 0.37 5.91 -14.30
C ARG A 36 1.16 6.85 -13.40
N TYR A 37 1.31 6.53 -12.11
CA TYR A 37 2.06 7.39 -11.18
C TYR A 37 3.56 7.41 -11.51
N ALA A 38 4.09 6.28 -11.93
CA ALA A 38 5.46 6.17 -12.42
C ALA A 38 5.71 7.07 -13.66
N GLN A 39 4.77 7.10 -14.61
CA GLN A 39 4.85 7.94 -15.81
C GLN A 39 4.72 9.43 -15.45
N VAL A 40 3.79 9.80 -14.56
CA VAL A 40 3.70 11.20 -14.09
C VAL A 40 5.01 11.67 -13.48
N ALA A 41 5.64 10.87 -12.61
CA ALA A 41 6.93 11.23 -12.03
C ALA A 41 8.05 11.34 -13.08
N ARG A 42 8.04 10.48 -14.13
CA ARG A 42 8.96 10.58 -15.26
C ARG A 42 8.78 11.89 -16.00
N GLU A 43 7.55 12.23 -16.41
CA GLU A 43 7.28 13.45 -17.18
C GLU A 43 7.60 14.72 -16.38
N MET A 44 7.35 14.73 -15.07
CA MET A 44 7.78 15.82 -14.19
C MET A 44 9.30 15.94 -14.16
N LEU A 45 10.04 14.82 -14.08
CA LEU A 45 11.50 14.83 -14.07
C LEU A 45 12.07 15.32 -15.40
N GLU A 46 11.59 14.82 -16.53
CA GLU A 46 12.03 15.19 -17.88
C GLU A 46 11.79 16.69 -18.17
N ARG A 47 10.70 17.25 -17.62
CA ARG A 47 10.36 18.68 -17.71
C ARG A 47 11.04 19.55 -16.66
N HIS A 48 11.74 18.95 -15.69
CA HIS A 48 12.27 19.66 -14.52
C HIS A 48 11.20 20.46 -13.76
N ASP A 49 9.93 20.02 -13.82
CA ASP A 49 8.80 20.67 -13.15
C ASP A 49 8.42 19.95 -11.85
N TRP A 50 8.73 20.56 -10.72
CA TRP A 50 8.40 20.07 -9.38
C TRP A 50 7.01 20.50 -8.89
N VAL A 51 6.27 21.25 -9.70
CA VAL A 51 4.99 21.84 -9.28
C VAL A 51 3.80 21.16 -9.95
N THR A 52 3.79 21.10 -11.29
CA THR A 52 2.65 20.58 -12.06
C THR A 52 2.86 19.11 -12.42
N PRO A 53 2.11 18.16 -11.82
CA PRO A 53 2.07 16.78 -12.32
C PRO A 53 1.52 16.75 -13.75
N VAL A 54 2.12 15.94 -14.61
CA VAL A 54 1.78 15.85 -16.04
C VAL A 54 1.67 14.39 -16.45
N LEU A 55 0.67 14.04 -17.28
CA LEU A 55 0.52 12.74 -17.88
C LEU A 55 0.14 12.89 -19.35
N GLY A 56 0.94 12.31 -20.25
CA GLY A 56 0.73 12.43 -21.70
C GLY A 56 0.77 13.88 -22.19
N GLY A 57 1.59 14.72 -21.56
CA GLY A 57 1.74 16.14 -21.92
C GLY A 57 0.69 17.07 -21.30
N HIS A 58 -0.34 16.54 -20.63
CA HIS A 58 -1.42 17.33 -20.02
C HIS A 58 -1.30 17.35 -18.49
N ALA A 59 -1.73 18.47 -17.86
CA ALA A 59 -1.73 18.58 -16.40
C ALA A 59 -2.60 17.47 -15.78
N TRP A 60 -2.01 16.75 -14.81
CA TRP A 60 -2.63 15.64 -14.10
C TRP A 60 -2.86 16.02 -12.63
N LEU A 61 -4.00 16.63 -12.35
CA LEU A 61 -4.27 17.31 -11.08
C LEU A 61 -5.00 16.44 -10.04
N GLU A 62 -4.94 15.11 -10.18
CA GLU A 62 -5.66 14.19 -9.28
C GLU A 62 -5.00 13.97 -7.92
N LYS A 63 -3.69 14.15 -7.83
CA LYS A 63 -2.90 13.78 -6.65
C LYS A 63 -1.84 14.81 -6.31
N PRO A 64 -1.54 14.99 -4.98
CA PRO A 64 -0.46 15.85 -4.53
C PRO A 64 0.93 15.23 -4.80
N PRO A 65 2.03 15.97 -4.60
CA PRO A 65 3.31 15.69 -5.24
C PRO A 65 4.23 14.76 -4.47
N LEU A 66 3.99 14.41 -3.19
CA LEU A 66 5.00 13.77 -2.33
C LEU A 66 5.59 12.51 -2.96
N TYR A 67 4.75 11.59 -3.44
CA TYR A 67 5.21 10.38 -4.12
C TYR A 67 5.98 10.72 -5.40
N TYR A 68 5.50 11.67 -6.19
CA TYR A 68 6.18 12.06 -7.44
C TYR A 68 7.57 12.62 -7.16
N TRP A 69 7.72 13.47 -6.16
CA TRP A 69 9.03 13.99 -5.74
C TRP A 69 9.98 12.88 -5.30
N GLN A 70 9.50 11.94 -4.49
CA GLN A 70 10.29 10.78 -4.07
C GLN A 70 10.72 9.92 -5.28
N ALA A 71 9.81 9.66 -6.22
CA ALA A 71 10.09 8.89 -7.42
C ALA A 71 11.05 9.63 -8.37
N MET A 72 10.92 10.96 -8.54
CA MET A 72 11.87 11.78 -9.30
C MET A 72 13.29 11.68 -8.73
N LEU A 73 13.44 11.73 -7.40
CA LEU A 73 14.75 11.55 -6.75
C LEU A 73 15.31 10.15 -7.00
N ALA A 74 14.46 9.10 -6.90
CA ALA A 74 14.88 7.74 -7.19
C ALA A 74 15.27 7.57 -8.67
N TYR A 75 14.53 8.16 -9.60
CA TYR A 75 14.85 8.14 -11.03
C TYR A 75 16.14 8.88 -11.35
N SER A 76 16.40 10.01 -10.68
CA SER A 76 17.65 10.75 -10.87
C SER A 76 18.88 9.94 -10.44
N ALA A 77 18.72 9.05 -9.44
CA ALA A 77 19.82 8.24 -8.92
C ALA A 77 19.99 6.89 -9.66
N LEU A 78 18.90 6.26 -10.10
CA LEU A 78 18.87 4.87 -10.59
C LEU A 78 18.39 4.74 -12.03
N GLY A 79 18.03 5.84 -12.68
CA GLY A 79 17.34 5.83 -13.95
C GLY A 79 15.86 5.45 -13.80
N VAL A 80 15.09 5.65 -14.88
CA VAL A 80 13.65 5.33 -14.91
C VAL A 80 13.45 3.83 -15.12
N ASN A 81 12.99 3.14 -14.08
CA ASN A 81 12.73 1.70 -14.10
C ASN A 81 11.75 1.30 -12.97
N ASP A 82 11.31 0.04 -12.97
CA ASP A 82 10.35 -0.53 -12.00
C ASP A 82 10.82 -0.38 -10.55
N VAL A 83 12.11 -0.64 -10.30
CA VAL A 83 12.70 -0.57 -8.96
C VAL A 83 12.65 0.86 -8.44
N ALA A 84 13.13 1.80 -9.25
CA ALA A 84 13.17 3.21 -8.87
C ALA A 84 11.77 3.79 -8.63
N ALA A 85 10.74 3.34 -9.39
CA ALA A 85 9.36 3.71 -9.15
C ALA A 85 8.82 3.21 -7.79
N ARG A 86 9.28 2.06 -7.30
CA ARG A 86 8.81 1.42 -6.05
C ARG A 86 9.63 1.79 -4.81
N ILE A 87 10.87 2.27 -4.98
CA ILE A 87 11.72 2.68 -3.85
C ILE A 87 11.03 3.62 -2.86
N PRO A 88 10.24 4.63 -3.28
CA PRO A 88 9.51 5.48 -2.35
C PRO A 88 8.66 4.70 -1.35
N GLY A 89 7.88 3.72 -1.83
CA GLY A 89 7.03 2.88 -0.98
C GLY A 89 7.84 2.08 0.06
N ALA A 90 8.96 1.48 -0.35
CA ALA A 90 9.83 0.72 0.55
C ALA A 90 10.52 1.60 1.60
N VAL A 91 10.96 2.79 1.21
CA VAL A 91 11.55 3.77 2.13
C VAL A 91 10.53 4.23 3.14
N ASP A 92 9.33 4.60 2.71
CA ASP A 92 8.24 5.04 3.59
C ASP A 92 7.82 3.94 4.57
N ALA A 93 7.72 2.68 4.12
CA ALA A 93 7.45 1.53 4.98
C ALA A 93 8.58 1.31 6.02
N THR A 94 9.84 1.48 5.61
CA THR A 94 11.00 1.36 6.52
C THR A 94 11.01 2.48 7.56
N LEU A 95 10.67 3.71 7.16
CA LEU A 95 10.52 4.84 8.09
C LEU A 95 9.39 4.60 9.09
N LEU A 96 8.25 4.07 8.63
CA LEU A 96 7.13 3.69 9.48
C LEU A 96 7.57 2.67 10.55
N VAL A 97 8.21 1.57 10.14
CA VAL A 97 8.69 0.51 11.03
C VAL A 97 9.70 1.07 12.05
N THR A 98 10.60 1.92 11.58
CA THR A 98 11.60 2.59 12.43
C THR A 98 10.92 3.51 13.45
N ALA A 99 9.92 4.27 13.05
CA ALA A 99 9.17 5.16 13.94
C ALA A 99 8.42 4.37 15.03
N VAL A 100 7.79 3.25 14.68
CA VAL A 100 7.15 2.35 15.64
C VAL A 100 8.19 1.80 16.62
N TYR A 101 9.34 1.31 16.14
CA TYR A 101 10.44 0.85 17.02
C TYR A 101 10.88 1.92 18.01
N LEU A 102 11.16 3.14 17.53
CA LEU A 102 11.64 4.25 18.35
C LEU A 102 10.59 4.69 19.38
N PHE A 103 9.32 4.72 18.99
CA PHE A 103 8.21 5.03 19.89
C PHE A 103 8.13 4.01 21.02
N PHE A 104 8.06 2.72 20.73
CA PHE A 104 7.99 1.67 21.74
C PHE A 104 9.25 1.65 22.62
N ARG A 105 10.42 1.80 22.03
CA ARG A 105 11.68 1.92 22.77
C ARG A 105 11.70 3.07 23.77
N ARG A 106 10.99 4.17 23.47
CA ARG A 106 10.96 5.35 24.34
C ARG A 106 9.87 5.27 25.40
N PHE A 107 8.70 4.79 25.04
CA PHE A 107 7.48 4.90 25.85
C PHE A 107 6.94 3.54 26.33
N ARG A 108 7.26 2.43 25.67
CA ARG A 108 6.71 1.07 25.94
C ARG A 108 7.81 0.03 25.79
N ARG A 109 8.82 0.09 26.67
CA ARG A 109 10.00 -0.79 26.59
C ARG A 109 9.65 -2.25 26.84
N GLY A 110 10.33 -3.13 26.12
CA GLY A 110 10.22 -4.59 26.29
C GLY A 110 9.69 -5.31 25.06
N VAL A 111 8.89 -4.62 24.22
CA VAL A 111 8.27 -5.13 22.99
C VAL A 111 8.59 -4.28 21.76
N GLU A 112 9.62 -3.43 21.84
CA GLU A 112 9.98 -2.51 20.74
C GLU A 112 10.30 -3.24 19.44
N ALA A 113 11.04 -4.34 19.51
CA ALA A 113 11.35 -5.16 18.35
C ALA A 113 10.11 -5.91 17.84
N ASP A 114 9.25 -6.39 18.74
CA ASP A 114 8.00 -7.05 18.35
C ASP A 114 7.07 -6.08 17.64
N ALA A 115 6.88 -4.86 18.15
CA ALA A 115 6.07 -3.82 17.52
C ALA A 115 6.54 -3.51 16.09
N ALA A 116 7.85 -3.34 15.90
CA ALA A 116 8.45 -3.10 14.59
C ALA A 116 8.25 -4.27 13.63
N LEU A 117 8.52 -5.50 14.08
CA LEU A 117 8.40 -6.71 13.26
C LEU A 117 6.95 -7.04 12.90
N ILE A 118 5.99 -6.82 13.82
CA ILE A 118 4.56 -6.94 13.55
C ILE A 118 4.15 -5.93 12.47
N THR A 119 4.59 -4.68 12.59
CA THR A 119 4.30 -3.64 11.59
C THR A 119 4.89 -4.02 10.23
N ALA A 120 6.16 -4.45 10.19
CA ALA A 120 6.85 -4.80 8.95
C ALA A 120 6.24 -6.02 8.24
N SER A 121 5.72 -6.99 8.99
CA SER A 121 5.26 -8.27 8.45
C SER A 121 3.77 -8.34 8.12
N GLY A 122 3.01 -7.28 8.37
CA GLY A 122 1.61 -7.20 7.95
C GLY A 122 1.48 -7.21 6.43
N ALA A 123 0.63 -8.08 5.88
CA ALA A 123 0.47 -8.26 4.43
C ALA A 123 0.13 -6.94 3.70
N GLY A 124 -0.66 -6.06 4.33
CA GLY A 124 -0.97 -4.74 3.78
C GLY A 124 0.27 -3.85 3.65
N VAL A 125 1.16 -3.86 4.65
CA VAL A 125 2.40 -3.07 4.61
C VAL A 125 3.35 -3.63 3.56
N ILE A 126 3.56 -4.97 3.51
CA ILE A 126 4.41 -5.62 2.51
C ILE A 126 3.91 -5.34 1.10
N GLY A 127 2.62 -5.57 0.84
CA GLY A 127 2.05 -5.41 -0.50
C GLY A 127 2.19 -3.98 -1.03
N TYR A 128 1.91 -3.00 -0.20
CA TYR A 128 2.03 -1.59 -0.61
C TYR A 128 3.46 -1.04 -0.57
N ALA A 129 4.38 -1.62 0.20
CA ALA A 129 5.80 -1.29 0.12
C ALA A 129 6.41 -1.68 -1.24
N HIS A 130 5.85 -2.70 -1.91
CA HIS A 130 6.23 -3.11 -3.27
C HIS A 130 5.44 -2.39 -4.36
N ALA A 131 4.60 -1.42 -4.03
CA ALA A 131 3.77 -0.71 -5.00
C ALA A 131 4.28 0.71 -5.24
N ALA A 132 4.30 1.14 -6.50
CA ALA A 132 4.48 2.53 -6.89
C ALA A 132 3.18 3.31 -6.60
N SER A 133 2.96 3.64 -5.32
CA SER A 133 1.68 4.16 -4.81
C SER A 133 1.88 5.19 -3.70
N MET A 134 0.93 6.12 -3.61
CA MET A 134 0.87 7.13 -2.55
C MET A 134 0.34 6.61 -1.22
N ASP A 135 -0.20 5.38 -1.20
CA ASP A 135 -0.89 4.83 -0.03
C ASP A 135 0.06 4.61 1.14
N VAL A 136 1.29 4.11 0.86
CA VAL A 136 2.30 3.92 1.91
C VAL A 136 2.81 5.26 2.43
N ALA A 137 3.06 6.24 1.55
CA ALA A 137 3.47 7.57 1.95
C ALA A 137 2.45 8.20 2.91
N LEU A 138 1.16 8.09 2.60
CA LEU A 138 0.09 8.51 3.52
C LEU A 138 0.12 7.73 4.82
N ALA A 139 0.17 6.39 4.77
CA ALA A 139 0.12 5.55 5.97
C ALA A 139 1.32 5.79 6.89
N ALA A 140 2.52 5.94 6.33
CA ALA A 140 3.74 6.21 7.08
C ALA A 140 3.71 7.59 7.75
N THR A 141 3.46 8.65 6.97
CA THR A 141 3.40 10.01 7.51
C THR A 141 2.27 10.16 8.52
N PHE A 142 1.09 9.63 8.22
CA PHE A 142 -0.04 9.63 9.14
C PHE A 142 0.29 8.92 10.46
N SER A 143 0.87 7.73 10.41
CA SER A 143 1.21 6.95 11.60
C SER A 143 2.30 7.60 12.42
N MET A 144 3.34 8.14 11.79
CA MET A 144 4.39 8.91 12.47
C MET A 144 3.78 10.14 13.17
N GLY A 145 2.80 10.78 12.55
CA GLY A 145 2.03 11.88 13.16
C GLY A 145 1.25 11.42 14.37
N MET A 146 0.48 10.33 14.27
CA MET A 146 -0.35 9.83 15.38
C MET A 146 0.51 9.36 16.57
N LEU A 147 1.63 8.67 16.31
CA LEU A 147 2.60 8.32 17.36
C LEU A 147 3.23 9.55 18.00
N SER A 148 3.53 10.58 17.22
CA SER A 148 4.06 11.85 17.72
C SER A 148 3.03 12.59 18.58
N TRP A 149 1.76 12.59 18.17
CA TRP A 149 0.68 13.16 18.96
C TRP A 149 0.55 12.47 20.32
N TRP A 150 0.59 11.13 20.35
CA TRP A 150 0.56 10.39 21.60
C TRP A 150 1.80 10.67 22.45
N ALA A 151 2.99 10.72 21.86
CA ALA A 151 4.24 11.04 22.55
C ALA A 151 4.18 12.44 23.22
N TRP A 152 3.53 13.42 22.57
CA TRP A 152 3.22 14.71 23.19
C TRP A 152 2.26 14.55 24.36
N ARG A 153 1.19 13.83 24.18
CA ARG A 153 0.17 13.57 25.21
C ARG A 153 0.78 12.96 26.47
N GLU A 154 1.70 12.02 26.31
CA GLU A 154 2.35 11.32 27.42
C GLU A 154 3.49 12.11 28.06
N SER A 155 4.30 12.83 27.29
CA SER A 155 5.49 13.53 27.79
C SER A 155 5.30 15.02 28.05
N GLY A 156 4.23 15.64 27.55
CA GLY A 156 4.01 17.08 27.57
C GLY A 156 4.94 17.89 26.66
N LYS A 157 5.91 17.26 25.97
CA LYS A 157 6.93 17.97 25.18
C LYS A 157 6.40 18.45 23.85
N ARG A 158 6.38 19.77 23.65
CA ARG A 158 5.88 20.43 22.42
C ARG A 158 6.60 20.00 21.13
N ILE A 159 7.83 19.49 21.21
CA ILE A 159 8.55 18.98 20.04
C ILE A 159 7.82 17.81 19.36
N TYR A 160 7.18 16.93 20.12
CA TYR A 160 6.39 15.86 19.53
C TYR A 160 5.11 16.37 18.85
N LEU A 161 4.53 17.44 19.39
CA LEU A 161 3.39 18.10 18.74
C LEU A 161 3.83 18.82 17.44
N ALA A 162 5.04 19.37 17.38
CA ALA A 162 5.62 19.89 16.15
C ALA A 162 5.79 18.78 15.10
N PHE A 163 6.31 17.62 15.48
CA PHE A 163 6.39 16.44 14.58
C PHE A 163 5.02 15.98 14.09
N PHE A 164 4.00 15.99 14.96
CA PHE A 164 2.63 15.71 14.53
C PHE A 164 2.21 16.61 13.36
N TYR A 165 2.40 17.93 13.49
CA TYR A 165 2.03 18.87 12.42
C TYR A 165 2.88 18.71 11.15
N VAL A 166 4.19 18.43 11.27
CA VAL A 166 5.07 18.13 10.13
C VAL A 166 4.55 16.90 9.37
N PHE A 167 4.26 15.81 10.08
CA PHE A 167 3.80 14.59 9.45
C PHE A 167 2.38 14.71 8.88
N MET A 168 1.50 15.48 9.51
CA MET A 168 0.18 15.81 8.92
C MET A 168 0.32 16.64 7.64
N ALA A 169 1.26 17.57 7.58
CA ALA A 169 1.56 18.32 6.36
C ALA A 169 2.10 17.43 5.25
N LEU A 170 3.05 16.54 5.56
CA LEU A 170 3.56 15.55 4.59
C LEU A 170 2.46 14.58 4.14
N GLY A 171 1.59 14.12 5.05
CA GLY A 171 0.42 13.30 4.71
C GLY A 171 -0.57 14.03 3.77
N THR A 172 -0.71 15.36 3.95
CA THR A 172 -1.49 16.20 3.04
C THR A 172 -0.82 16.31 1.67
N LEU A 173 0.49 16.41 1.59
CA LEU A 173 1.25 16.37 0.34
C LEU A 173 1.31 14.96 -0.27
N ALA A 174 1.04 13.89 0.50
CA ALA A 174 0.94 12.53 -0.01
C ALA A 174 -0.40 12.25 -0.70
N LYS A 175 -1.51 12.60 -0.05
CA LYS A 175 -2.85 12.19 -0.56
C LYS A 175 -3.97 13.22 -0.32
N GLY A 176 -3.63 14.45 0.02
CA GLY A 176 -4.60 15.52 0.25
C GLY A 176 -5.10 15.60 1.70
N PRO A 177 -6.23 16.30 1.93
CA PRO A 177 -6.69 16.68 3.27
C PRO A 177 -7.13 15.50 4.15
N VAL A 178 -7.14 14.28 3.63
CA VAL A 178 -7.58 13.09 4.36
C VAL A 178 -6.74 12.83 5.62
N ALA A 179 -5.44 13.16 5.61
CA ALA A 179 -4.58 12.96 6.77
C ALA A 179 -5.00 13.80 7.99
N PRO A 180 -5.10 15.15 7.93
CA PRO A 180 -5.57 15.95 9.06
C PRO A 180 -7.03 15.68 9.42
N VAL A 181 -7.90 15.34 8.47
CA VAL A 181 -9.31 15.00 8.73
C VAL A 181 -9.42 13.72 9.56
N LEU A 182 -8.72 12.66 9.18
CA LEU A 182 -8.69 11.42 9.96
C LEU A 182 -8.06 11.61 11.34
N ALA A 183 -6.96 12.36 11.43
CA ALA A 183 -6.32 12.65 12.70
C ALA A 183 -7.26 13.40 13.65
N ALA A 184 -7.94 14.45 13.17
CA ALA A 184 -8.93 15.19 13.94
C ALA A 184 -10.08 14.28 14.40
N ALA A 185 -10.62 13.43 13.51
CA ALA A 185 -11.68 12.50 13.85
C ALA A 185 -11.23 11.50 14.94
N ILE A 186 -10.03 10.93 14.83
CA ILE A 186 -9.49 10.00 15.84
C ILE A 186 -9.32 10.71 17.18
N ILE A 187 -8.75 11.91 17.20
CA ILE A 187 -8.51 12.68 18.43
C ILE A 187 -9.85 13.03 19.11
N VAL A 188 -10.86 13.42 18.33
CA VAL A 188 -12.20 13.71 18.86
C VAL A 188 -12.86 12.46 19.42
N VAL A 189 -12.85 11.35 18.69
CA VAL A 189 -13.44 10.07 19.15
C VAL A 189 -12.72 9.57 20.40
N PHE A 190 -11.41 9.68 20.45
CA PHE A 190 -10.62 9.35 21.63
C PHE A 190 -10.99 10.26 22.82
N ALA A 191 -11.06 11.58 22.63
CA ALA A 191 -11.43 12.53 23.67
C ALA A 191 -12.84 12.26 24.25
N LEU A 192 -13.79 11.87 23.41
CA LEU A 192 -15.12 11.41 23.81
C LEU A 192 -15.06 10.10 24.62
N GLY A 193 -14.27 9.12 24.17
CA GLY A 193 -14.08 7.84 24.85
C GLY A 193 -13.37 7.96 26.20
N ALA A 194 -12.35 8.80 26.27
CA ALA A 194 -11.57 9.09 27.48
C ALA A 194 -12.24 10.15 28.40
N ARG A 195 -13.30 10.82 27.96
CA ARG A 195 -13.95 11.96 28.66
C ARG A 195 -12.98 13.11 28.96
N GLU A 196 -12.04 13.37 28.05
CA GLU A 196 -10.97 14.36 28.22
C GLU A 196 -10.94 15.37 27.06
N PHE A 197 -11.95 16.26 27.01
CA PHE A 197 -12.11 17.22 25.91
C PHE A 197 -11.01 18.29 25.86
N ARG A 198 -10.32 18.56 26.98
CA ARG A 198 -9.22 19.53 27.02
C ARG A 198 -8.08 19.18 26.07
N ILE A 199 -7.90 17.90 25.72
CA ILE A 199 -6.83 17.46 24.83
C ILE A 199 -7.04 17.94 23.40
N VAL A 200 -8.31 18.10 22.95
CA VAL A 200 -8.64 18.67 21.64
C VAL A 200 -8.13 20.11 21.54
N GLY A 201 -8.45 20.94 22.55
CA GLY A 201 -7.95 22.32 22.62
C GLY A 201 -6.42 22.39 22.74
N GLY A 202 -5.82 21.49 23.53
CA GLY A 202 -4.34 21.37 23.65
C GLY A 202 -3.64 20.99 22.36
N THR A 203 -4.33 20.25 21.47
CA THR A 203 -3.81 19.90 20.14
C THR A 203 -3.76 21.13 19.22
N LEU A 204 -4.71 22.06 19.34
CA LEU A 204 -4.75 23.30 18.54
C LEU A 204 -3.65 24.28 19.00
N TRP A 205 -2.44 24.03 18.53
CA TRP A 205 -1.25 24.80 18.87
C TRP A 205 -0.83 25.67 17.69
N LEU A 206 -0.96 27.00 17.83
CA LEU A 206 -0.74 27.95 16.75
C LEU A 206 0.61 27.79 16.02
N PRO A 207 1.78 27.65 16.70
CA PRO A 207 3.04 27.42 15.99
C PRO A 207 3.05 26.13 15.16
N GLY A 208 2.35 25.08 15.61
CA GLY A 208 2.18 23.85 14.86
C GLY A 208 1.32 24.05 13.61
N ILE A 209 0.22 24.80 13.72
CA ILE A 209 -0.64 25.14 12.57
C ILE A 209 0.15 25.95 11.54
N VAL A 210 0.94 26.93 11.98
CA VAL A 210 1.83 27.70 11.09
C VAL A 210 2.85 26.77 10.41
N LEU A 211 3.45 25.86 11.15
CA LEU A 211 4.38 24.86 10.61
C LEU A 211 3.72 23.95 9.56
N PHE A 212 2.52 23.45 9.84
CA PHE A 212 1.73 22.70 8.86
C PHE A 212 1.48 23.51 7.58
N CYS A 213 1.01 24.74 7.73
CA CYS A 213 0.75 25.63 6.60
C CYS A 213 2.02 25.94 5.80
N ALA A 214 3.15 26.19 6.47
CA ALA A 214 4.43 26.49 5.83
C ALA A 214 4.98 25.30 5.00
N ILE A 215 4.65 24.06 5.38
CA ILE A 215 5.08 22.86 4.66
C ILE A 215 4.09 22.50 3.56
N ALA A 216 2.79 22.46 3.84
CA ALA A 216 1.80 21.95 2.90
C ALA A 216 1.38 23.01 1.86
N LEU A 217 1.06 24.23 2.27
CA LEU A 217 0.41 25.20 1.40
C LEU A 217 1.26 25.74 0.25
N PRO A 218 2.60 25.89 0.33
CA PRO A 218 3.38 26.44 -0.77
C PRO A 218 3.14 25.71 -2.10
N TRP A 219 3.10 24.35 -2.08
CA TRP A 219 2.81 23.59 -3.29
C TRP A 219 1.38 23.80 -3.79
N TYR A 220 0.39 23.81 -2.89
CA TYR A 220 -1.02 24.02 -3.26
C TYR A 220 -1.24 25.39 -3.90
N PHE A 221 -0.58 26.42 -3.40
CA PHE A 221 -0.60 27.75 -4.01
C PHE A 221 0.12 27.77 -5.36
N ALA A 222 1.31 27.18 -5.44
CA ALA A 222 2.08 27.17 -6.68
C ALA A 222 1.34 26.44 -7.81
N VAL A 223 0.75 25.27 -7.54
CA VAL A 223 0.00 24.50 -8.56
C VAL A 223 -1.29 25.23 -8.95
N GLN A 224 -2.00 25.88 -8.01
CA GLN A 224 -3.21 26.65 -8.29
C GLN A 224 -2.93 27.87 -9.18
N LEU A 225 -1.81 28.57 -8.94
CA LEU A 225 -1.40 29.71 -9.78
C LEU A 225 -1.06 29.29 -11.21
N ARG A 226 -0.44 28.14 -11.39
CA ARG A 226 -0.10 27.61 -12.70
C ARG A 226 -1.28 26.94 -13.42
N ASN A 227 -2.22 26.38 -12.67
CA ASN A 227 -3.36 25.60 -13.17
C ASN A 227 -4.65 26.08 -12.48
N PRO A 228 -5.34 27.08 -12.99
CA PRO A 228 -6.51 27.69 -12.35
C PRO A 228 -7.66 26.71 -12.03
N GLN A 229 -7.76 25.59 -12.80
CA GLN A 229 -8.75 24.52 -12.58
C GLN A 229 -8.41 23.59 -11.42
N PHE A 230 -7.19 23.66 -10.81
CA PHE A 230 -6.71 22.70 -9.83
C PHE A 230 -7.63 22.54 -8.63
N PHE A 231 -8.10 23.64 -8.03
CA PHE A 231 -8.99 23.58 -6.86
C PHE A 231 -10.29 22.85 -7.19
N ARG A 232 -10.89 23.15 -8.35
CA ARG A 232 -12.12 22.50 -8.78
C ARG A 232 -11.92 21.01 -9.03
N GLU A 233 -10.86 20.62 -9.72
CA GLU A 233 -10.57 19.24 -10.04
C GLU A 233 -10.14 18.47 -8.79
N PHE A 234 -9.14 18.94 -8.06
CA PHE A 234 -8.57 18.22 -6.93
C PHE A 234 -9.51 18.20 -5.72
N ILE A 235 -10.01 19.35 -5.28
CA ILE A 235 -10.82 19.44 -4.04
C ILE A 235 -12.25 18.97 -4.30
N LEU A 236 -12.93 19.56 -5.31
CA LEU A 236 -14.35 19.29 -5.51
C LEU A 236 -14.60 17.94 -6.18
N GLN A 237 -13.87 17.60 -7.26
CA GLN A 237 -14.13 16.36 -8.00
C GLN A 237 -13.43 15.15 -7.37
N HIS A 238 -12.09 15.22 -7.15
CA HIS A 238 -11.30 14.06 -6.72
C HIS A 238 -11.34 13.81 -5.19
N ASN A 239 -11.72 14.76 -4.37
CA ASN A 239 -11.89 14.54 -2.94
C ASN A 239 -13.37 14.51 -2.53
N LEU A 240 -14.14 15.59 -2.70
CA LEU A 240 -15.53 15.65 -2.23
C LEU A 240 -16.47 14.77 -3.06
N ALA A 241 -16.50 14.96 -4.38
CA ALA A 241 -17.42 14.20 -5.24
C ALA A 241 -17.08 12.70 -5.24
N ARG A 242 -15.79 12.34 -5.20
CA ARG A 242 -15.35 10.94 -5.07
C ARG A 242 -15.81 10.28 -3.77
N PHE A 243 -15.86 11.02 -2.67
CA PHE A 243 -16.37 10.52 -1.39
C PHE A 243 -17.88 10.34 -1.41
N SER A 244 -18.63 11.29 -2.01
CA SER A 244 -20.09 11.36 -1.94
C SER A 244 -20.82 10.74 -3.14
N SER A 245 -20.14 10.49 -4.26
CA SER A 245 -20.74 9.97 -5.50
C SER A 245 -20.01 8.77 -6.10
N ASN A 246 -20.66 8.06 -7.01
CA ASN A 246 -20.10 6.88 -7.70
C ASN A 246 -19.43 7.24 -9.05
N LEU A 247 -18.74 8.37 -9.14
CA LEU A 247 -18.15 8.88 -10.39
C LEU A 247 -17.15 7.89 -11.04
N TYR A 248 -16.52 7.01 -10.27
CA TYR A 248 -15.45 6.11 -10.73
C TYR A 248 -15.82 4.63 -10.77
N HIS A 249 -17.10 4.28 -10.56
CA HIS A 249 -17.62 2.89 -10.60
C HIS A 249 -16.90 1.91 -9.63
N HIS A 250 -16.29 2.39 -8.54
CA HIS A 250 -15.65 1.58 -7.50
C HIS A 250 -16.58 1.34 -6.30
N ARG A 251 -17.88 1.13 -6.57
CA ARG A 251 -18.87 0.89 -5.52
C ARG A 251 -18.69 -0.50 -4.93
N GLN A 252 -18.47 -0.55 -3.63
CA GLN A 252 -18.37 -1.78 -2.85
C GLN A 252 -19.33 -1.71 -1.65
N PRO A 253 -19.77 -2.86 -1.09
CA PRO A 253 -20.66 -2.88 0.06
C PRO A 253 -20.02 -2.19 1.27
N PHE A 254 -20.84 -1.73 2.22
CA PHE A 254 -20.35 -0.99 3.40
C PHE A 254 -19.37 -1.80 4.26
N TRP A 255 -19.53 -3.12 4.32
CA TRP A 255 -18.67 -4.05 5.08
C TRP A 255 -17.37 -4.43 4.35
N TYR A 256 -17.13 -3.91 3.15
CA TYR A 256 -15.97 -4.24 2.30
C TYR A 256 -14.64 -4.18 3.05
N TYR A 257 -14.46 -3.20 3.91
CA TYR A 257 -13.19 -3.05 4.63
C TYR A 257 -13.00 -4.02 5.80
N LEU A 258 -14.00 -4.77 6.24
CA LEU A 258 -13.82 -5.80 7.26
C LEU A 258 -12.90 -6.94 6.74
N PRO A 259 -13.23 -7.63 5.63
CA PRO A 259 -12.34 -8.65 5.08
C PRO A 259 -11.02 -8.07 4.55
N VAL A 260 -11.03 -6.87 3.96
CA VAL A 260 -9.79 -6.23 3.49
C VAL A 260 -8.85 -5.94 4.65
N SER A 261 -9.35 -5.44 5.78
CA SER A 261 -8.54 -5.24 6.98
C SER A 261 -8.03 -6.56 7.55
N ALA A 262 -8.88 -7.59 7.62
CA ALA A 262 -8.49 -8.89 8.09
C ALA A 262 -7.34 -9.48 7.25
N LEU A 263 -7.41 -9.34 5.92
CA LEU A 263 -6.33 -9.75 5.01
C LEU A 263 -5.07 -8.89 5.17
N ALA A 264 -5.22 -7.57 5.32
CA ALA A 264 -4.10 -6.66 5.46
C ALA A 264 -3.31 -6.88 6.76
N PHE A 265 -3.95 -7.38 7.82
CA PHE A 265 -3.31 -7.75 9.07
C PHE A 265 -2.66 -9.14 9.07
N VAL A 266 -2.92 -9.99 8.08
CA VAL A 266 -2.26 -11.32 8.01
C VAL A 266 -0.73 -11.11 8.11
N PRO A 267 -0.06 -11.87 8.97
CA PRO A 267 -0.50 -13.05 9.73
C PRO A 267 -1.11 -12.73 11.12
N TRP A 268 -1.14 -11.49 11.54
CA TRP A 268 -1.45 -11.06 12.91
C TRP A 268 -2.95 -10.88 13.21
N THR A 269 -3.83 -11.06 12.23
CA THR A 269 -5.26 -10.76 12.28
C THR A 269 -5.93 -11.28 13.57
N VAL A 270 -5.65 -12.52 13.95
CA VAL A 270 -6.28 -13.16 15.14
C VAL A 270 -5.91 -12.44 16.42
N PHE A 271 -4.62 -12.11 16.58
CA PHE A 271 -4.15 -11.40 17.76
C PHE A 271 -4.55 -9.92 17.77
N VAL A 272 -4.63 -9.28 16.61
CA VAL A 272 -5.16 -7.90 16.52
C VAL A 272 -6.62 -7.86 16.97
N ILE A 273 -7.45 -8.83 16.55
CA ILE A 273 -8.84 -8.96 17.01
C ILE A 273 -8.89 -9.24 18.51
N ALA A 274 -8.06 -10.14 19.02
CA ALA A 274 -8.00 -10.45 20.45
C ALA A 274 -7.62 -9.22 21.28
N ALA A 275 -6.58 -8.49 20.84
CA ALA A 275 -6.13 -7.25 21.47
C ALA A 275 -7.23 -6.18 21.47
N PHE A 276 -7.94 -6.04 20.36
CA PHE A 276 -9.06 -5.11 20.23
C PHE A 276 -10.21 -5.45 21.19
N VAL A 277 -10.65 -6.72 21.18
CA VAL A 277 -11.74 -7.18 22.03
C VAL A 277 -11.40 -7.03 23.51
N GLU A 278 -10.18 -7.37 23.92
CA GLU A 278 -9.73 -7.20 25.30
C GLU A 278 -9.68 -5.73 25.70
N SER A 279 -9.09 -4.86 24.88
CA SER A 279 -9.00 -3.43 25.17
C SER A 279 -10.37 -2.78 25.30
N VAL A 280 -11.33 -3.15 24.45
CA VAL A 280 -12.72 -2.67 24.54
C VAL A 280 -13.39 -3.19 25.81
N ARG A 281 -13.18 -4.45 26.19
CA ARG A 281 -13.75 -5.03 27.42
C ARG A 281 -13.22 -4.33 28.67
N ILE A 282 -11.91 -4.09 28.74
CA ILE A 282 -11.28 -3.38 29.86
C ILE A 282 -11.85 -1.96 29.94
N TRP A 283 -11.83 -1.22 28.82
CA TRP A 283 -12.39 0.13 28.77
C TRP A 283 -13.85 0.19 29.21
N TRP A 284 -14.68 -0.79 28.77
CA TRP A 284 -16.10 -0.85 29.14
C TRP A 284 -16.32 -1.16 30.62
N ALA A 285 -15.49 -2.03 31.20
CA ALA A 285 -15.55 -2.38 32.62
C ALA A 285 -15.20 -1.18 33.51
N GLU A 286 -14.13 -0.46 33.17
CA GLU A 286 -13.69 0.71 33.95
C GLU A 286 -14.64 1.92 33.77
N ARG A 287 -15.26 2.08 32.60
CA ARG A 287 -16.25 3.15 32.39
C ARG A 287 -17.44 3.06 33.36
N LYS A 288 -17.74 1.86 33.86
CA LYS A 288 -18.80 1.62 34.86
C LYS A 288 -18.35 1.90 36.29
N SER A 289 -17.04 1.93 36.54
CA SER A 289 -16.47 2.25 37.85
C SER A 289 -16.41 3.76 38.04
N VAL A 290 -17.07 4.29 39.05
CA VAL A 290 -17.25 5.74 39.29
C VAL A 290 -15.97 6.42 39.80
N SER A 291 -14.89 5.67 40.15
CA SER A 291 -13.92 6.14 41.12
C SER A 291 -12.50 6.44 40.62
N ALA A 292 -12.10 6.12 39.39
CA ALA A 292 -10.71 6.35 38.95
C ALA A 292 -10.65 6.98 37.56
N LYS A 293 -9.72 7.98 37.39
CA LYS A 293 -9.28 8.38 36.06
C LYS A 293 -8.61 7.18 35.40
N PRO A 294 -8.95 6.87 34.14
CA PRO A 294 -8.32 5.78 33.41
C PRO A 294 -6.79 5.93 33.44
N ASP A 295 -6.07 4.84 33.72
CA ASP A 295 -4.62 4.82 33.65
C ASP A 295 -4.14 5.15 32.23
N LEU A 296 -2.94 5.74 32.13
CA LEU A 296 -2.34 6.17 30.85
C LEU A 296 -2.16 4.99 29.89
N GLU A 297 -1.89 3.79 30.41
CA GLU A 297 -1.77 2.57 29.61
C GLU A 297 -3.10 2.17 28.96
N MET A 298 -4.18 2.23 29.70
CA MET A 298 -5.50 1.94 29.18
C MET A 298 -5.95 3.01 28.18
N GLN A 299 -5.61 4.27 28.44
CA GLN A 299 -5.86 5.34 27.46
C GLN A 299 -5.12 5.13 26.15
N PHE A 300 -3.90 4.56 26.19
CA PHE A 300 -3.14 4.22 24.97
C PHE A 300 -3.83 3.12 24.17
N SER A 301 -4.28 2.06 24.82
CA SER A 301 -5.06 1.00 24.16
C SER A 301 -6.35 1.54 23.53
N LEU A 302 -7.07 2.44 24.24
CA LEU A 302 -8.26 3.12 23.70
C LEU A 302 -7.92 3.99 22.49
N PHE A 303 -6.83 4.75 22.56
CA PHE A 303 -6.35 5.55 21.44
C PHE A 303 -6.03 4.68 20.21
N ALA A 304 -5.31 3.58 20.40
CA ALA A 304 -5.00 2.64 19.32
C ALA A 304 -6.28 1.99 18.73
N CYS A 305 -7.28 1.68 19.56
CA CYS A 305 -8.59 1.22 19.10
C CYS A 305 -9.32 2.30 18.27
N CYS A 306 -9.33 3.55 18.72
CA CYS A 306 -9.92 4.66 17.96
C CYS A 306 -9.19 4.84 16.62
N TRP A 307 -7.85 4.80 16.64
CA TRP A 307 -7.05 4.92 15.44
C TRP A 307 -7.29 3.75 14.46
N LEU A 308 -7.48 2.52 14.95
CA LEU A 308 -7.84 1.38 14.12
C LEU A 308 -9.24 1.54 13.48
N VAL A 309 -10.25 1.90 14.29
CA VAL A 309 -11.65 1.84 13.87
C VAL A 309 -12.07 3.05 13.02
N VAL A 310 -11.63 4.26 13.37
CA VAL A 310 -12.09 5.49 12.71
C VAL A 310 -11.79 5.50 11.20
N PRO A 311 -10.58 5.17 10.71
CA PRO A 311 -10.35 5.12 9.27
C PRO A 311 -11.19 4.05 8.57
N ILE A 312 -11.37 2.86 9.19
CA ILE A 312 -12.19 1.78 8.63
C ILE A 312 -13.63 2.26 8.46
N VAL A 313 -14.22 2.87 9.49
CA VAL A 313 -15.58 3.41 9.45
C VAL A 313 -15.68 4.56 8.44
N PHE A 314 -14.74 5.50 8.47
CA PHE A 314 -14.72 6.66 7.57
C PHE A 314 -14.75 6.22 6.09
N PHE A 315 -13.88 5.30 5.70
CA PHE A 315 -13.87 4.81 4.32
C PHE A 315 -15.02 3.84 4.00
N SER A 316 -15.60 3.16 4.98
CA SER A 316 -16.79 2.32 4.78
C SER A 316 -18.01 3.16 4.37
N ILE A 317 -18.10 4.40 4.82
CA ILE A 317 -19.16 5.34 4.44
C ILE A 317 -18.93 5.89 3.03
N SER A 318 -17.68 5.98 2.56
CA SER A 318 -17.36 6.48 1.21
C SER A 318 -18.00 5.63 0.11
N GLN A 319 -18.48 6.27 -0.97
CA GLN A 319 -19.05 5.60 -2.13
C GLN A 319 -17.98 4.91 -3.01
N SER A 320 -16.76 5.47 -3.07
CA SER A 320 -15.64 4.88 -3.81
C SER A 320 -14.68 4.20 -2.83
N LYS A 321 -14.46 2.89 -3.02
CA LYS A 321 -13.64 2.06 -2.12
C LYS A 321 -12.52 1.36 -2.86
N LEU A 322 -11.28 1.58 -2.40
CA LEU A 322 -10.09 0.85 -2.85
C LEU A 322 -9.38 0.21 -1.64
N PRO A 323 -8.72 -0.95 -1.80
CA PRO A 323 -8.08 -1.64 -0.67
C PRO A 323 -7.08 -0.77 0.10
N GLY A 324 -6.31 0.07 -0.60
CA GLY A 324 -5.27 0.93 0.00
C GLY A 324 -5.78 2.04 0.93
N TYR A 325 -7.08 2.36 0.89
CA TYR A 325 -7.61 3.46 1.71
C TYR A 325 -7.54 3.18 3.21
N ILE A 326 -7.59 1.91 3.63
CA ILE A 326 -7.49 1.55 5.05
C ILE A 326 -6.06 1.42 5.56
N LEU A 327 -5.06 1.57 4.68
CA LEU A 327 -3.66 1.39 5.08
C LEU A 327 -3.25 2.26 6.30
N PRO A 328 -3.76 3.50 6.49
CA PRO A 328 -3.51 4.27 7.71
C PRO A 328 -4.00 3.63 9.02
N ALA A 329 -4.93 2.65 8.95
CA ALA A 329 -5.41 1.90 10.12
C ALA A 329 -4.49 0.71 10.48
N ILE A 330 -3.70 0.20 9.52
CA ILE A 330 -2.92 -1.03 9.73
C ILE A 330 -1.83 -0.86 10.80
N PRO A 331 -1.04 0.23 10.84
CA PRO A 331 -0.09 0.45 11.93
C PRO A 331 -0.75 0.54 13.31
N ALA A 332 -1.99 1.05 13.40
CA ALA A 332 -2.74 1.07 14.66
C ALA A 332 -2.99 -0.33 15.22
N GLY A 333 -3.36 -1.29 14.37
CA GLY A 333 -3.52 -2.69 14.77
C GLY A 333 -2.21 -3.32 15.27
N ALA A 334 -1.08 -3.00 14.62
CA ALA A 334 0.24 -3.46 15.06
C ALA A 334 0.63 -2.85 16.41
N VAL A 335 0.39 -1.55 16.60
CA VAL A 335 0.60 -0.83 17.87
C VAL A 335 -0.27 -1.41 18.99
N LEU A 336 -1.55 -1.65 18.72
CA LEU A 336 -2.49 -2.25 19.67
C LEU A 336 -2.08 -3.67 20.08
N LEU A 337 -1.63 -4.47 19.11
CA LEU A 337 -1.13 -5.82 19.38
C LEU A 337 0.16 -5.78 20.19
N ALA A 338 1.08 -4.87 19.90
CA ALA A 338 2.33 -4.74 20.67
C ALA A 338 2.05 -4.32 22.12
N ASP A 339 1.10 -3.43 22.35
CA ASP A 339 0.64 -3.05 23.69
C ASP A 339 -0.02 -4.22 24.43
N TYR A 340 -0.83 -5.00 23.72
CA TYR A 340 -1.41 -6.25 24.24
C TYR A 340 -0.31 -7.25 24.67
N LEU A 341 0.71 -7.44 23.82
CA LEU A 341 1.83 -8.32 24.14
C LEU A 341 2.61 -7.84 25.37
N LEU A 342 2.85 -6.54 25.50
CA LEU A 342 3.54 -5.96 26.67
C LEU A 342 2.81 -6.31 27.95
N ARG A 343 1.52 -6.07 28.02
CA ARG A 343 0.68 -6.38 29.19
C ARG A 343 0.69 -7.88 29.56
N HIS A 344 0.67 -8.75 28.54
CA HIS A 344 0.68 -10.20 28.77
C HIS A 344 2.06 -10.75 29.12
N LEU A 345 3.14 -10.16 28.60
CA LEU A 345 4.52 -10.57 28.96
C LEU A 345 4.89 -10.22 30.40
N GLU A 346 4.34 -9.16 30.94
CA GLU A 346 4.52 -8.80 32.37
C GLU A 346 3.81 -9.78 33.28
N HIS A 347 2.70 -10.40 32.81
CA HIS A 347 1.87 -11.33 33.57
C HIS A 347 2.03 -12.80 33.13
N GLU A 348 3.06 -13.13 32.31
CA GLU A 348 3.24 -14.45 31.67
C GLU A 348 3.26 -15.63 32.68
N LYS A 349 3.58 -15.37 33.95
CA LYS A 349 3.55 -16.40 35.01
C LYS A 349 2.14 -16.85 35.35
N ASP A 350 1.10 -16.04 35.07
CA ASP A 350 -0.24 -16.27 35.60
C ASP A 350 -1.31 -16.58 34.54
N ARG A 351 -1.11 -16.25 33.25
CA ARG A 351 -2.14 -16.46 32.22
C ARG A 351 -1.56 -16.90 30.87
N PRO A 352 -1.44 -18.20 30.61
CA PRO A 352 -1.03 -18.68 29.30
C PRO A 352 -2.10 -18.32 28.23
N VAL A 353 -1.65 -18.00 27.02
CA VAL A 353 -2.53 -17.80 25.85
C VAL A 353 -3.39 -19.05 25.64
N SER A 354 -4.67 -18.88 25.36
CA SER A 354 -5.57 -20.01 25.16
C SER A 354 -5.12 -20.87 23.96
N LYS A 355 -5.21 -22.19 24.11
CA LYS A 355 -4.87 -23.15 23.06
C LYS A 355 -5.61 -22.85 21.75
N GLY A 356 -6.88 -22.49 21.83
CA GLY A 356 -7.72 -22.16 20.67
C GLY A 356 -7.21 -20.93 19.91
N LEU A 357 -6.82 -19.88 20.63
CA LEU A 357 -6.25 -18.66 20.01
C LEU A 357 -4.92 -18.96 19.31
N ALA A 358 -4.05 -19.78 19.92
CA ALA A 358 -2.78 -20.18 19.32
C ALA A 358 -2.97 -21.03 18.05
N VAL A 359 -3.92 -21.97 18.07
CA VAL A 359 -4.24 -22.80 16.90
C VAL A 359 -4.81 -21.95 15.76
N LEU A 360 -5.79 -21.08 16.08
CA LEU A 360 -6.41 -20.19 15.09
C LEU A 360 -5.36 -19.25 14.47
N HIS A 361 -4.45 -18.70 15.29
CA HIS A 361 -3.35 -17.88 14.78
C HIS A 361 -2.42 -18.67 13.86
N ALA A 362 -2.07 -19.92 14.22
CA ALA A 362 -1.22 -20.76 13.39
C ALA A 362 -1.85 -21.01 12.01
N LEU A 363 -3.16 -21.26 11.97
CA LEU A 363 -3.89 -21.45 10.71
C LEU A 363 -3.86 -20.17 9.86
N VAL A 364 -4.14 -19.00 10.46
CA VAL A 364 -4.10 -17.72 9.75
C VAL A 364 -2.69 -17.34 9.32
N ALA A 365 -1.68 -17.55 10.17
CA ALA A 365 -0.28 -17.28 9.83
C ALA A 365 0.26 -18.18 8.70
N SER A 366 -0.30 -19.38 8.57
CA SER A 366 0.04 -20.32 7.49
C SER A 366 -0.75 -20.05 6.20
N ALA A 367 -1.87 -19.34 6.26
CA ALA A 367 -2.74 -19.07 5.13
C ALA A 367 -2.03 -18.39 3.92
N PRO A 368 -1.06 -17.47 4.09
CA PRO A 368 -0.32 -16.88 2.96
C PRO A 368 0.50 -17.89 2.15
N MET A 369 0.80 -19.05 2.73
CA MET A 369 1.52 -20.11 2.01
C MET A 369 0.61 -20.86 1.02
N VAL A 370 -0.68 -20.96 1.31
CA VAL A 370 -1.66 -21.67 0.47
C VAL A 370 -1.84 -21.01 -0.91
N PRO A 371 -2.12 -19.70 -1.02
CA PRO A 371 -2.17 -19.01 -2.30
C PRO A 371 -0.83 -19.04 -3.05
N SER A 372 0.29 -18.87 -2.35
CA SER A 372 1.63 -18.91 -2.95
C SER A 372 1.89 -20.25 -3.64
N VAL A 373 1.41 -21.34 -3.06
CA VAL A 373 1.55 -22.68 -3.61
C VAL A 373 0.49 -22.98 -4.66
N LEU A 374 -0.76 -22.55 -4.44
CA LEU A 374 -1.82 -22.68 -5.43
C LEU A 374 -1.46 -21.91 -6.71
N ILE A 375 -0.93 -20.70 -6.58
CA ILE A 375 -0.42 -19.92 -7.71
C ILE A 375 0.75 -20.65 -8.38
N ALA A 376 1.73 -21.12 -7.62
CA ALA A 376 2.84 -21.91 -8.16
C ALA A 376 2.33 -23.18 -8.84
N TYR A 377 1.37 -23.88 -8.25
CA TYR A 377 0.74 -25.09 -8.83
C TYR A 377 -0.03 -24.78 -10.13
N LEU A 378 -0.89 -23.77 -10.14
CA LEU A 378 -1.66 -23.38 -11.33
C LEU A 378 -0.77 -22.88 -12.48
N ILE A 379 0.35 -22.23 -12.15
CA ILE A 379 1.34 -21.77 -13.12
C ILE A 379 2.14 -22.93 -13.69
N THR A 380 2.51 -23.89 -12.86
CA THR A 380 3.38 -25.02 -13.26
C THR A 380 2.62 -26.13 -13.97
N GLN A 381 1.30 -26.24 -13.83
CA GLN A 381 0.48 -27.28 -14.46
C GLN A 381 0.59 -27.32 -16.00
N ARG A 382 0.96 -26.23 -16.65
CA ARG A 382 1.17 -26.16 -18.10
C ARG A 382 2.61 -26.35 -18.58
N ARG A 383 3.61 -26.43 -17.69
CA ARG A 383 5.02 -26.41 -18.07
C ARG A 383 5.97 -27.37 -17.32
N LEU A 384 5.51 -28.15 -16.34
CA LEU A 384 6.38 -29.02 -15.56
C LEU A 384 5.93 -30.49 -15.60
N PRO A 385 6.88 -31.46 -15.60
CA PRO A 385 6.57 -32.89 -15.50
C PRO A 385 5.77 -33.22 -14.24
N ALA A 386 4.88 -34.18 -14.32
CA ALA A 386 3.87 -34.54 -13.33
C ALA A 386 4.36 -34.76 -11.87
N GLY A 387 5.65 -35.03 -11.65
CA GLY A 387 6.21 -35.25 -10.31
C GLY A 387 6.49 -33.98 -9.49
N LYS A 388 6.66 -32.81 -10.11
CA LYS A 388 7.04 -31.57 -9.42
C LYS A 388 5.90 -30.88 -8.64
N PRO A 389 4.64 -30.87 -9.14
CA PRO A 389 3.52 -30.30 -8.38
C PRO A 389 3.26 -31.01 -7.07
N MET A 390 3.41 -32.34 -7.04
CA MET A 390 3.23 -33.13 -5.82
C MET A 390 4.32 -32.84 -4.77
N PHE A 391 5.56 -32.60 -5.22
CA PHE A 391 6.67 -32.22 -4.33
C PHE A 391 6.45 -30.86 -3.68
N ILE A 392 5.93 -29.90 -4.45
CA ILE A 392 5.58 -28.56 -3.96
C ILE A 392 4.42 -28.65 -2.95
N ALA A 393 3.37 -29.39 -3.25
CA ALA A 393 2.24 -29.61 -2.35
C ALA A 393 2.66 -30.28 -1.03
N LEU A 394 3.55 -31.29 -1.09
CA LEU A 394 4.11 -31.94 0.09
C LEU A 394 5.00 -31.00 0.92
N ALA A 395 5.86 -30.22 0.27
CA ALA A 395 6.71 -29.24 0.94
C ALA A 395 5.87 -28.18 1.70
N VAL A 396 4.73 -27.80 1.13
CA VAL A 396 3.80 -26.86 1.76
C VAL A 396 3.04 -27.49 2.90
N ALA A 397 2.51 -28.69 2.72
CA ALA A 397 1.86 -29.42 3.80
C ALA A 397 2.82 -29.61 4.98
N PHE A 398 4.08 -29.93 4.69
CA PHE A 398 5.13 -30.04 5.72
C PHE A 398 5.39 -28.71 6.42
N MET A 399 5.51 -27.60 5.67
CA MET A 399 5.71 -26.27 6.26
C MET A 399 4.49 -25.81 7.07
N LEU A 400 3.27 -26.11 6.62
CA LEU A 400 2.05 -25.87 7.38
C LEU A 400 2.04 -26.66 8.68
N CYS A 401 2.34 -27.94 8.64
CA CYS A 401 2.44 -28.80 9.81
C CYS A 401 3.54 -28.34 10.77
N ALA A 402 4.70 -27.94 10.24
CA ALA A 402 5.80 -27.40 11.03
C ALA A 402 5.41 -26.08 11.70
N ALA A 403 4.75 -25.17 10.99
CA ALA A 403 4.26 -23.92 11.55
C ALA A 403 3.22 -24.15 12.67
N ILE A 404 2.28 -25.08 12.46
CA ILE A 404 1.28 -25.48 13.45
C ILE A 404 1.98 -26.10 14.68
N ALA A 405 2.90 -27.02 14.47
CA ALA A 405 3.64 -27.69 15.55
C ALA A 405 4.49 -26.70 16.37
N LEU A 406 5.21 -25.79 15.69
CA LEU A 406 6.00 -24.74 16.33
C LEU A 406 5.11 -23.76 17.11
N THR A 407 3.94 -23.41 16.58
CA THR A 407 2.99 -22.54 17.28
C THR A 407 2.40 -23.22 18.51
N LEU A 408 2.06 -24.49 18.41
CA LEU A 408 1.60 -25.26 19.56
C LEU A 408 2.70 -25.42 20.64
N ALA A 409 3.96 -25.61 20.21
CA ALA A 409 5.10 -25.67 21.11
C ALA A 409 5.41 -24.31 21.75
N SER A 410 5.22 -23.21 21.03
CA SER A 410 5.49 -21.83 21.48
C SER A 410 4.38 -21.21 22.32
N ARG A 411 3.21 -21.86 22.41
CA ARG A 411 2.04 -21.36 23.16
C ARG A 411 2.33 -21.03 24.63
N LEU A 412 3.37 -21.63 25.20
CA LEU A 412 3.81 -21.40 26.58
C LEU A 412 4.74 -20.17 26.69
N ARG A 413 5.17 -19.58 25.56
CA ARG A 413 6.08 -18.43 25.54
C ARG A 413 5.71 -17.47 24.41
N LEU A 414 4.97 -16.42 24.72
CA LEU A 414 4.60 -15.37 23.76
C LEU A 414 5.80 -14.79 23.00
N ARG A 415 6.98 -14.76 23.61
CA ARG A 415 8.22 -14.30 22.96
C ARG A 415 8.65 -15.16 21.76
N MET A 416 8.26 -16.42 21.72
CA MET A 416 8.55 -17.32 20.58
C MET A 416 7.55 -17.15 19.44
N LEU A 417 6.39 -16.55 19.71
CA LEU A 417 5.32 -16.36 18.72
C LEU A 417 5.81 -15.61 17.48
N ARG A 418 6.66 -14.60 17.65
CA ARG A 418 7.23 -13.83 16.53
C ARG A 418 8.02 -14.71 15.56
N PHE A 419 8.89 -15.59 16.06
CA PHE A 419 9.71 -16.45 15.18
C PHE A 419 8.85 -17.42 14.38
N VAL A 420 7.86 -18.03 15.04
CA VAL A 420 6.90 -18.94 14.41
C VAL A 420 6.09 -18.25 13.33
N THR A 421 5.72 -17.00 13.54
CA THR A 421 4.90 -16.21 12.62
C THR A 421 5.73 -15.64 11.46
N LEU A 422 6.95 -15.16 11.74
CA LEU A 422 7.76 -14.48 10.73
C LEU A 422 8.38 -15.43 9.71
N VAL A 423 8.69 -16.67 10.10
CA VAL A 423 9.22 -17.68 9.16
C VAL A 423 8.25 -17.96 8.00
N PRO A 424 6.95 -18.25 8.22
CA PRO A 424 5.98 -18.37 7.12
C PRO A 424 5.89 -17.13 6.24
N VAL A 425 5.98 -15.92 6.81
CA VAL A 425 5.94 -14.66 6.02
C VAL A 425 7.14 -14.59 5.06
N VAL A 426 8.35 -14.81 5.57
CA VAL A 426 9.57 -14.81 4.74
C VAL A 426 9.47 -15.84 3.63
N LEU A 427 9.06 -17.06 3.96
CA LEU A 427 8.90 -18.15 3.00
C LEU A 427 7.82 -17.85 1.95
N SER A 428 6.70 -17.23 2.37
CA SER A 428 5.62 -16.85 1.45
C SER A 428 6.09 -15.77 0.46
N VAL A 429 6.76 -14.72 0.95
CA VAL A 429 7.31 -13.66 0.09
C VAL A 429 8.35 -14.25 -0.88
N ALA A 430 9.29 -15.05 -0.38
CA ALA A 430 10.28 -15.71 -1.23
C ALA A 430 9.64 -16.62 -2.28
N ALA A 431 8.59 -17.37 -1.93
CA ALA A 431 7.87 -18.25 -2.85
C ALA A 431 7.12 -17.47 -3.94
N VAL A 432 6.42 -16.39 -3.58
CA VAL A 432 5.74 -15.50 -4.56
C VAL A 432 6.75 -14.91 -5.53
N LEU A 433 7.85 -14.37 -5.02
CA LEU A 433 8.88 -13.77 -5.87
C LEU A 433 9.60 -14.79 -6.76
N LYS A 434 9.90 -15.99 -6.23
CA LYS A 434 10.62 -17.01 -7.00
C LYS A 434 9.74 -17.73 -8.03
N PHE A 435 8.50 -18.05 -7.69
CA PHE A 435 7.62 -18.88 -8.52
C PHE A 435 6.50 -18.10 -9.20
N GLY A 436 6.07 -16.98 -8.62
CA GLY A 436 4.96 -16.17 -9.11
C GLY A 436 5.36 -15.02 -10.02
N ALA A 437 6.56 -14.46 -9.84
CA ALA A 437 6.97 -13.22 -10.49
C ALA A 437 6.84 -13.23 -12.01
N THR A 438 7.33 -14.27 -12.67
CA THR A 438 7.24 -14.41 -14.15
C THR A 438 5.79 -14.40 -14.64
N SER A 439 4.90 -15.09 -13.94
CA SER A 439 3.49 -15.14 -14.33
C SER A 439 2.76 -13.84 -14.04
N ILE A 440 3.09 -13.19 -12.93
CA ILE A 440 2.60 -11.84 -12.59
C ILE A 440 3.04 -10.87 -13.69
N ASP A 441 4.31 -10.89 -14.06
CA ASP A 441 4.87 -10.03 -15.10
C ASP A 441 4.16 -10.21 -16.45
N GLN A 442 4.02 -11.47 -16.90
CA GLN A 442 3.41 -11.78 -18.19
C GLN A 442 1.90 -11.47 -18.25
N ARG A 443 1.17 -11.65 -17.14
CA ARG A 443 -0.31 -11.55 -17.14
C ARG A 443 -0.85 -10.24 -16.64
N LEU A 444 -0.15 -9.60 -15.71
CA LEU A 444 -0.64 -8.39 -15.02
C LEU A 444 0.16 -7.14 -15.34
N SER A 445 1.37 -7.26 -15.92
CA SER A 445 2.18 -6.11 -16.34
C SER A 445 2.28 -6.01 -17.86
N ALA A 446 2.29 -4.80 -18.38
CA ALA A 446 2.52 -4.57 -19.80
C ALA A 446 4.01 -4.67 -20.20
N ARG A 447 4.95 -4.91 -19.25
CA ARG A 447 6.39 -4.94 -19.49
C ARG A 447 6.79 -5.94 -20.57
N SER A 448 6.34 -7.19 -20.43
CA SER A 448 6.66 -8.24 -21.38
C SER A 448 6.04 -8.01 -22.75
N LEU A 449 4.80 -7.50 -22.83
CA LEU A 449 4.16 -7.10 -24.09
C LEU A 449 4.90 -5.94 -24.74
N ALA A 450 5.28 -4.91 -23.99
CA ALA A 450 6.04 -3.77 -24.52
C ALA A 450 7.41 -4.19 -25.08
N ALA A 451 8.09 -5.14 -24.43
CA ALA A 451 9.35 -5.72 -24.94
C ALA A 451 9.14 -6.46 -26.26
N GLU A 452 8.06 -7.23 -26.39
CA GLU A 452 7.70 -7.95 -27.63
C GLU A 452 7.36 -6.98 -28.76
N LEU A 453 6.54 -5.94 -28.48
CA LEU A 453 6.25 -4.90 -29.45
C LEU A 453 7.52 -4.14 -29.91
N SER A 454 8.46 -3.87 -29.00
CA SER A 454 9.71 -3.20 -29.33
C SER A 454 10.67 -4.07 -30.13
N SER A 455 10.62 -5.39 -29.96
CA SER A 455 11.39 -6.33 -30.79
C SER A 455 10.81 -6.48 -32.21
N THR A 456 9.50 -6.33 -32.35
CA THR A 456 8.80 -6.42 -33.64
C THR A 456 8.88 -5.10 -34.42
N ASP A 457 8.81 -3.98 -33.71
CA ASP A 457 8.86 -2.63 -34.29
C ASP A 457 10.12 -1.87 -33.87
N THR A 458 11.15 -1.94 -34.70
CA THR A 458 12.44 -1.23 -34.49
C THR A 458 12.34 0.27 -34.80
N ARG A 459 11.30 0.74 -35.50
CA ARG A 459 11.10 2.15 -35.89
C ARG A 459 10.43 2.98 -34.78
N GLN A 460 10.00 2.35 -33.68
CA GLN A 460 9.26 2.98 -32.58
C GLN A 460 8.02 3.75 -33.05
N LEU A 461 7.20 3.13 -33.88
CA LEU A 461 5.94 3.71 -34.36
C LEU A 461 5.05 4.16 -33.22
N PRO A 462 4.23 5.20 -33.42
CA PRO A 462 3.19 5.59 -32.46
C PRO A 462 2.34 4.40 -32.03
N LEU A 463 1.92 4.35 -30.77
CA LEU A 463 1.13 3.26 -30.24
C LEU A 463 -0.30 3.69 -30.02
N ALA A 464 -1.23 2.90 -30.56
CA ALA A 464 -2.66 3.01 -30.30
C ALA A 464 -3.18 1.74 -29.62
N VAL A 465 -4.28 1.90 -28.88
CA VAL A 465 -5.00 0.81 -28.24
C VAL A 465 -6.49 0.88 -28.53
N TYR A 466 -7.13 -0.28 -28.61
CA TYR A 466 -8.57 -0.38 -28.82
C TYR A 466 -9.15 -1.50 -27.97
N GLY A 467 -10.13 -1.20 -27.11
CA GLY A 467 -10.82 -2.18 -26.26
C GLY A 467 -9.97 -2.80 -25.15
N VAL A 468 -8.79 -2.26 -24.86
CA VAL A 468 -7.93 -2.77 -23.79
C VAL A 468 -8.18 -2.06 -22.45
N PRO A 469 -7.93 -2.72 -21.31
CA PRO A 469 -8.09 -2.12 -20.01
C PRO A 469 -7.02 -1.03 -19.74
N ARG A 470 -7.33 -0.10 -18.83
CA ARG A 470 -6.44 1.05 -18.51
C ARG A 470 -5.07 0.65 -17.99
N GLU A 471 -4.98 -0.45 -17.27
CA GLU A 471 -3.70 -0.99 -16.79
C GLU A 471 -2.74 -1.32 -17.93
N MET A 472 -3.24 -1.85 -19.01
CA MET A 472 -2.44 -2.13 -20.22
C MET A 472 -2.03 -0.83 -20.92
N GLU A 473 -2.95 0.10 -21.10
CA GLU A 473 -2.68 1.41 -21.72
C GLU A 473 -1.57 2.17 -20.97
N TYR A 474 -1.74 2.36 -19.66
CA TYR A 474 -0.74 3.07 -18.86
C TYR A 474 0.59 2.31 -18.76
N GLY A 475 0.53 0.98 -18.68
CA GLY A 475 1.74 0.15 -18.71
C GLY A 475 2.50 0.31 -20.03
N LEU A 476 1.83 0.22 -21.17
CA LEU A 476 2.45 0.41 -22.48
C LEU A 476 3.01 1.84 -22.64
N THR A 477 2.28 2.87 -22.16
CA THR A 477 2.77 4.25 -22.10
C THR A 477 4.09 4.34 -21.33
N PHE A 478 4.17 3.73 -20.16
CA PHE A 478 5.38 3.75 -19.33
C PHE A 478 6.56 3.00 -19.98
N TYR A 479 6.35 1.74 -20.43
CA TYR A 479 7.45 0.91 -20.92
C TYR A 479 7.95 1.30 -22.31
N ARG A 480 7.10 1.86 -23.17
CA ARG A 480 7.53 2.38 -24.48
C ARG A 480 7.93 3.86 -24.44
N ASN A 481 7.72 4.54 -23.32
CA ASN A 481 7.91 5.99 -23.18
C ASN A 481 7.24 6.80 -24.30
N GLN A 482 5.98 6.44 -24.60
CA GLN A 482 5.20 7.06 -25.66
C GLN A 482 3.78 7.31 -25.17
N THR A 483 3.16 8.42 -25.57
CA THR A 483 1.74 8.64 -25.34
C THR A 483 0.94 7.63 -26.15
N THR A 484 0.14 6.80 -25.48
CA THR A 484 -0.73 5.82 -26.09
C THR A 484 -2.07 6.46 -26.46
N VAL A 485 -2.49 6.31 -27.71
CA VAL A 485 -3.76 6.87 -28.19
C VAL A 485 -4.86 5.81 -28.11
N ARG A 486 -6.02 6.18 -27.57
CA ARG A 486 -7.21 5.30 -27.55
C ARG A 486 -8.10 5.56 -28.75
N TYR A 487 -8.44 4.51 -29.48
CA TYR A 487 -9.38 4.60 -30.61
C TYR A 487 -10.80 5.01 -30.17
N GLU A 488 -11.24 4.57 -29.01
CA GLU A 488 -12.56 4.93 -28.46
C GLU A 488 -12.70 6.44 -28.18
N GLY A 489 -11.61 7.16 -28.06
CA GLY A 489 -11.59 8.63 -27.95
C GLY A 489 -11.76 9.36 -29.28
N GLY A 490 -11.91 8.64 -30.39
CA GLY A 490 -12.08 9.24 -31.75
C GLY A 490 -10.78 9.78 -32.36
N SER A 491 -9.65 9.65 -31.68
CA SER A 491 -8.34 10.18 -32.10
C SER A 491 -7.49 9.06 -32.73
N ILE A 492 -7.81 8.64 -33.93
CA ILE A 492 -7.01 7.66 -34.65
C ILE A 492 -5.77 8.36 -35.25
N PRO A 493 -4.54 7.88 -35.01
CA PRO A 493 -3.34 8.48 -35.59
C PRO A 493 -3.41 8.57 -37.12
N ALA A 494 -3.08 9.72 -37.68
CA ALA A 494 -3.13 9.92 -39.14
C ALA A 494 -2.06 9.12 -39.87
N GLY A 495 -0.88 8.97 -39.27
CA GLY A 495 0.25 8.23 -39.81
C GLY A 495 0.22 6.73 -39.52
N GLU A 496 1.30 6.05 -39.93
CA GLU A 496 1.54 4.65 -39.58
C GLU A 496 1.64 4.50 -38.05
N HIS A 497 1.07 3.43 -37.52
CA HIS A 497 1.11 3.17 -36.07
C HIS A 497 0.90 1.69 -35.74
N LEU A 498 1.26 1.32 -34.53
CA LEU A 498 0.91 0.02 -33.94
C LEU A 498 -0.45 0.11 -33.25
N LEU A 499 -1.26 -0.92 -33.37
CA LEU A 499 -2.54 -1.06 -32.69
C LEU A 499 -2.54 -2.33 -31.84
N VAL A 500 -2.88 -2.22 -30.57
CA VAL A 500 -3.09 -3.36 -29.65
C VAL A 500 -4.58 -3.46 -29.33
N ALA A 501 -5.15 -4.65 -29.52
CA ALA A 501 -6.56 -4.92 -29.27
C ALA A 501 -6.78 -6.33 -28.70
N PRO A 502 -7.92 -6.63 -28.02
CA PRO A 502 -8.24 -8.00 -27.61
C PRO A 502 -8.27 -8.95 -28.80
N ALA A 503 -7.72 -10.16 -28.65
CA ALA A 503 -7.67 -11.17 -29.71
C ALA A 503 -9.07 -11.55 -30.25
N THR A 504 -10.12 -11.36 -29.44
CA THR A 504 -11.52 -11.58 -29.84
C THR A 504 -12.11 -10.45 -30.72
N TRP A 505 -11.39 -9.32 -30.88
CA TRP A 505 -11.89 -8.11 -31.54
C TRP A 505 -11.42 -7.94 -33.00
N LYS A 506 -11.02 -9.02 -33.68
CA LYS A 506 -10.54 -8.97 -35.07
C LYS A 506 -11.51 -8.27 -36.03
N VAL A 507 -12.82 -8.54 -35.90
CA VAL A 507 -13.85 -7.91 -36.72
C VAL A 507 -13.96 -6.41 -36.39
N ASN A 508 -13.93 -6.05 -35.09
CA ASN A 508 -13.99 -4.66 -34.67
C ASN A 508 -12.76 -3.87 -35.16
N VAL A 509 -11.56 -4.47 -35.12
CA VAL A 509 -10.35 -3.88 -35.67
C VAL A 509 -10.48 -3.64 -37.16
N ALA A 510 -10.97 -4.61 -37.93
CA ALA A 510 -11.20 -4.46 -39.36
C ALA A 510 -12.20 -3.33 -39.69
N ILE A 511 -13.25 -3.16 -38.86
CA ILE A 511 -14.22 -2.05 -39.03
C ILE A 511 -13.56 -0.71 -38.72
N GLN A 512 -12.82 -0.60 -37.63
CA GLN A 512 -12.18 0.66 -37.20
C GLN A 512 -11.02 1.09 -38.09
N THR A 513 -10.37 0.13 -38.75
CA THR A 513 -9.29 0.37 -39.69
C THR A 513 -9.78 0.38 -41.14
N ALA A 514 -11.10 0.43 -41.39
CA ALA A 514 -11.68 0.46 -42.75
C ALA A 514 -11.09 1.63 -43.58
N GLY A 515 -10.64 1.31 -44.80
CA GLY A 515 -9.95 2.27 -45.66
C GLY A 515 -8.45 2.44 -45.40
N ARG A 516 -7.86 1.60 -44.54
CA ARG A 516 -6.42 1.52 -44.30
C ARG A 516 -5.96 0.07 -44.39
N ARG A 517 -4.68 -0.13 -44.67
CA ARG A 517 -4.09 -1.47 -44.60
C ARG A 517 -3.76 -1.79 -43.15
N ALA A 518 -4.37 -2.84 -42.61
CA ALA A 518 -4.06 -3.38 -41.27
C ALA A 518 -3.40 -4.74 -41.43
N LEU A 519 -2.14 -4.88 -41.01
CA LEU A 519 -1.38 -6.11 -41.06
C LEU A 519 -1.29 -6.70 -39.66
N PHE A 520 -1.74 -7.94 -39.47
CA PHE A 520 -1.56 -8.68 -38.25
C PHE A 520 -0.06 -9.00 -38.07
N LEU A 521 0.54 -8.57 -36.97
CA LEU A 521 1.95 -8.79 -36.67
C LEU A 521 2.17 -9.95 -35.70
N GLY A 522 1.23 -10.17 -34.77
CA GLY A 522 1.34 -11.24 -33.82
C GLY A 522 0.29 -11.17 -32.71
N ASN A 523 0.38 -12.14 -31.78
CA ASN A 523 -0.48 -12.19 -30.61
C ASN A 523 0.34 -12.34 -29.35
N TYR A 524 -0.19 -11.85 -28.22
CA TYR A 524 0.37 -12.04 -26.89
C TYR A 524 -0.62 -12.85 -26.02
N PRO A 525 -0.48 -14.19 -26.01
CA PRO A 525 -1.45 -15.09 -25.36
C PRO A 525 -1.63 -14.87 -23.86
N PRO A 526 -0.59 -14.47 -23.07
CA PRO A 526 -0.76 -14.29 -21.63
C PRO A 526 -1.82 -13.26 -21.24
N GLN A 527 -2.06 -12.24 -22.10
CA GLN A 527 -3.06 -11.20 -21.89
C GLN A 527 -4.18 -11.24 -22.94
N SER A 528 -4.18 -12.25 -23.83
CA SER A 528 -5.20 -12.45 -24.86
C SER A 528 -5.38 -11.24 -25.77
N VAL A 529 -4.29 -10.60 -26.21
CA VAL A 529 -4.30 -9.48 -27.14
C VAL A 529 -3.55 -9.80 -28.42
N ASP A 530 -4.02 -9.20 -29.51
CA ASP A 530 -3.38 -9.17 -30.81
C ASP A 530 -2.79 -7.79 -31.07
N TYR A 531 -1.75 -7.72 -31.89
CA TYR A 531 -1.16 -6.45 -32.29
C TYR A 531 -0.98 -6.38 -33.81
N TYR A 532 -1.20 -5.18 -34.34
CA TYR A 532 -1.30 -4.90 -35.76
C TYR A 532 -0.42 -3.70 -36.12
N TRP A 533 0.13 -3.70 -37.34
CA TRP A 533 0.58 -2.50 -37.99
C TRP A 533 -0.60 -1.92 -38.82
N VAL A 534 -0.82 -0.60 -38.73
CA VAL A 534 -1.86 0.11 -39.45
C VAL A 534 -1.21 1.19 -40.30
N SER A 535 -1.52 1.23 -41.59
CA SER A 535 -0.98 2.22 -42.54
C SER A 535 -1.49 3.63 -42.25
N ALA A 536 -0.84 4.62 -42.85
CA ALA A 536 -1.32 6.00 -42.84
C ALA A 536 -2.71 6.13 -43.43
N ALA A 537 -3.43 7.21 -43.09
CA ALA A 537 -4.73 7.52 -43.66
C ALA A 537 -4.58 7.81 -45.16
N GLY A 538 -5.41 7.15 -45.98
CA GLY A 538 -5.40 7.29 -47.46
C GLY A 538 -4.45 6.35 -48.20
N ASP A 539 -3.67 5.53 -47.48
CA ASP A 539 -2.80 4.51 -48.07
C ASP A 539 -3.58 3.18 -48.18
N THR A 540 -4.27 3.00 -49.29
CA THR A 540 -5.15 1.85 -49.59
C THR A 540 -4.48 0.80 -50.47
N HIS A 541 -3.18 0.98 -50.83
CA HIS A 541 -2.45 0.11 -51.76
C HIS A 541 -1.50 -0.85 -51.07
#